data_7216eb96e1848eb5ac47bcc582184129
#
_entry.id   7216eb96e1848eb5ac47bcc582184129
#
_cell.length_a   1.000
_cell.length_b   1.000
_cell.length_c   1.000
_cell.angle_alpha   90.00
_cell.angle_beta   90.00
_cell.angle_gamma   90.00
#
_symmetry.space_group_name_H-M   'P 1'
#
loop_
_entity.id
_entity.type
_entity.pdbx_description
1 polymer ?
#
loop_
_entity_poly.entity_id
_entity_poly.type
_entity_poly.pdbx_seq_one_letter_code
_entity_poly.pdbx_strand_id
1 'polypeptide(L)'
;MKEIWDPKKIATSITREIQALAVLFQVCLFLFGGILGICLLLILLLNEYTRILAVLYIGWAFILNSRTPSRGGYPQALQIVRRWNMWRYYCDYFPIQSVKTTDLDPKDNYIFCYHPHGIMGLGAQGNFCGEATGFSEKFPGIYPHLLTLSMNFNVPFIREYTLSAGVCSVDKGSIEYILTKMGPGHSVIIVVGGAAEALEARPGSVKLTLKERKGFIKLALSNG
;
A
#
# COMPACT_ATOMS: atom_id res chain seq x y z
N MET A 1 4.30 19.86 43.10
CA MET A 1 2.99 19.51 42.55
C MET A 1 2.49 20.41 41.39
N LYS A 2 3.39 21.22 40.77
CA LYS A 2 3.02 22.10 39.61
C LYS A 2 3.49 21.60 38.25
N GLU A 3 4.15 20.43 38.16
CA GLU A 3 4.68 19.90 36.88
C GLU A 3 3.75 18.94 36.12
N ILE A 4 2.55 18.62 36.64
CA ILE A 4 1.67 17.61 36.06
C ILE A 4 0.77 18.20 34.96
N TRP A 5 0.64 19.51 34.85
CA TRP A 5 -0.25 20.19 33.91
C TRP A 5 0.49 21.19 33.01
N ASP A 6 1.31 20.69 32.09
CA ASP A 6 1.81 21.47 30.96
C ASP A 6 0.98 21.09 29.71
N PRO A 7 0.10 21.98 29.19
CA PRO A 7 -0.74 21.71 28.03
C PRO A 7 0.07 21.30 26.79
N LYS A 8 1.29 21.80 26.63
CA LYS A 8 2.17 21.44 25.52
C LYS A 8 2.70 20.01 25.64
N LYS A 9 3.11 19.60 26.85
CA LYS A 9 3.53 18.20 27.09
C LYS A 9 2.38 17.22 26.91
N ILE A 10 1.17 17.57 27.35
CA ILE A 10 -0.03 16.76 27.17
C ILE A 10 -0.37 16.64 25.67
N ALA A 11 -0.39 17.75 24.95
CA ALA A 11 -0.67 17.75 23.51
C ALA A 11 0.36 16.92 22.74
N THR A 12 1.65 17.02 23.08
CA THR A 12 2.72 16.20 22.49
C THR A 12 2.56 14.72 22.81
N SER A 13 2.16 14.38 24.04
CA SER A 13 1.88 12.99 24.43
C SER A 13 0.70 12.41 23.65
N ILE A 14 -0.43 13.13 23.60
CA ILE A 14 -1.61 12.69 22.85
C ILE A 14 -1.30 12.49 21.37
N THR A 15 -0.51 13.38 20.77
CA THR A 15 -0.10 13.24 19.36
C THR A 15 0.72 11.97 19.14
N ARG A 16 1.65 11.65 20.04
CA ARG A 16 2.44 10.41 19.98
C ARG A 16 1.58 9.16 20.12
N GLU A 17 0.59 9.18 21.01
CA GLU A 17 -0.36 8.05 21.13
C GLU A 17 -1.15 7.83 19.85
N ILE A 18 -1.64 8.90 19.19
CA ILE A 18 -2.35 8.82 17.92
C ILE A 18 -1.43 8.26 16.81
N GLN A 19 -0.18 8.71 16.76
CA GLN A 19 0.82 8.19 15.83
C GLN A 19 1.07 6.69 16.05
N ALA A 20 1.24 6.28 17.32
CA ALA A 20 1.42 4.87 17.67
C ALA A 20 0.18 4.02 17.31
N LEU A 21 -1.03 4.54 17.53
CA LEU A 21 -2.28 3.87 17.14
C LEU A 21 -2.39 3.72 15.60
N ALA A 22 -1.96 4.70 14.82
CA ALA A 22 -1.96 4.60 13.36
C ALA A 22 -1.01 3.49 12.87
N VAL A 23 0.18 3.36 13.49
CA VAL A 23 1.12 2.28 13.19
C VAL A 23 0.56 0.93 13.64
N LEU A 24 0.05 0.86 14.88
CA LEU A 24 -0.53 -0.37 15.42
C LEU A 24 -1.70 -0.87 14.56
N PHE A 25 -2.55 0.02 14.08
CA PHE A 25 -3.63 -0.32 13.16
C PHE A 25 -3.08 -1.01 11.89
N GLN A 26 -2.05 -0.45 11.24
CA GLN A 26 -1.46 -1.04 10.04
C GLN A 26 -0.78 -2.40 10.33
N VAL A 27 -0.06 -2.50 11.44
CA VAL A 27 0.59 -3.76 11.85
C VAL A 27 -0.46 -4.83 12.18
N CYS A 28 -1.50 -4.49 12.93
CA CYS A 28 -2.60 -5.41 13.23
C CYS A 28 -3.34 -5.84 11.96
N LEU A 29 -3.59 -4.92 11.04
CA LEU A 29 -4.22 -5.23 9.76
C LEU A 29 -3.37 -6.19 8.93
N PHE A 30 -2.06 -5.99 8.91
CA PHE A 30 -1.13 -6.87 8.20
C PHE A 30 -1.06 -8.27 8.83
N LEU A 31 -0.97 -8.37 10.15
CA LEU A 31 -0.81 -9.64 10.85
C LEU A 31 -2.12 -10.42 10.99
N PHE A 32 -3.21 -9.74 11.31
CA PHE A 32 -4.47 -10.37 11.71
C PHE A 32 -5.62 -10.10 10.73
N GLY A 33 -5.45 -9.16 9.80
CA GLY A 33 -6.50 -8.76 8.87
C GLY A 33 -7.08 -9.93 8.07
N GLY A 34 -6.23 -10.88 7.67
CA GLY A 34 -6.66 -12.10 6.98
C GLY A 34 -7.64 -12.93 7.80
N ILE A 35 -7.30 -13.21 9.05
CA ILE A 35 -8.14 -13.99 9.97
C ILE A 35 -9.43 -13.21 10.28
N LEU A 36 -9.29 -11.93 10.62
CA LEU A 36 -10.44 -11.07 10.95
C LEU A 36 -11.41 -10.94 9.78
N GLY A 37 -10.91 -10.77 8.55
CA GLY A 37 -11.73 -10.68 7.35
C GLY A 37 -12.52 -11.96 7.08
N ILE A 38 -11.89 -13.12 7.21
CA ILE A 38 -12.54 -14.42 7.06
C ILE A 38 -13.57 -14.63 8.15
N CYS A 39 -13.23 -14.39 9.43
CA CYS A 39 -14.16 -14.52 10.55
C CYS A 39 -15.38 -13.60 10.37
N LEU A 40 -15.16 -12.34 9.98
CA LEU A 40 -16.26 -11.41 9.71
C LEU A 40 -17.16 -11.92 8.59
N LEU A 41 -16.60 -12.40 7.48
CA LEU A 41 -17.38 -12.96 6.39
C LEU A 41 -18.20 -14.16 6.84
N LEU A 42 -17.63 -15.07 7.64
CA LEU A 42 -18.35 -16.21 8.19
C LEU A 42 -19.50 -15.79 9.10
N ILE A 43 -19.28 -14.80 9.98
CA ILE A 43 -20.34 -14.25 10.84
C ILE A 43 -21.48 -13.69 9.97
N LEU A 44 -21.17 -12.92 8.93
CA LEU A 44 -22.16 -12.35 8.02
C LEU A 44 -22.93 -13.43 7.25
N LEU A 45 -22.28 -14.53 6.85
CA LEU A 45 -22.92 -15.65 6.16
C LEU A 45 -23.83 -16.48 7.07
N LEU A 46 -23.47 -16.64 8.34
CA LEU A 46 -24.25 -17.41 9.31
C LEU A 46 -25.48 -16.65 9.81
N ASN A 47 -25.44 -15.33 9.79
CA ASN A 47 -26.56 -14.49 10.23
C ASN A 47 -27.61 -14.38 9.10
N GLU A 48 -28.86 -14.69 9.43
CA GLU A 48 -29.99 -14.72 8.46
C GLU A 48 -30.28 -13.35 7.81
N TYR A 49 -30.05 -12.24 8.52
CA TYR A 49 -30.32 -10.88 8.03
C TYR A 49 -29.22 -10.37 7.08
N THR A 50 -27.98 -10.83 7.27
CA THR A 50 -26.81 -10.33 6.49
C THR A 50 -26.30 -11.30 5.45
N ARG A 51 -26.78 -12.54 5.44
CA ARG A 51 -26.34 -13.60 4.51
C ARG A 51 -26.42 -13.19 3.05
N ILE A 52 -27.53 -12.59 2.65
CA ILE A 52 -27.73 -12.16 1.25
C ILE A 52 -26.69 -11.12 0.86
N LEU A 53 -26.42 -10.14 1.74
CA LEU A 53 -25.39 -9.12 1.49
C LEU A 53 -24.00 -9.74 1.39
N ALA A 54 -23.68 -10.72 2.22
CA ALA A 54 -22.40 -11.43 2.18
C ALA A 54 -22.22 -12.21 0.88
N VAL A 55 -23.27 -12.90 0.40
CA VAL A 55 -23.25 -13.61 -0.90
C VAL A 55 -23.10 -12.64 -2.07
N LEU A 56 -23.82 -11.52 -2.05
CA LEU A 56 -23.69 -10.47 -3.06
C LEU A 56 -22.29 -9.86 -3.06
N TYR A 57 -21.70 -9.61 -1.87
CA TYR A 57 -20.33 -9.15 -1.74
C TYR A 57 -19.32 -10.14 -2.36
N ILE A 58 -19.44 -11.44 -2.07
CA ILE A 58 -18.57 -12.48 -2.66
C ILE A 58 -18.68 -12.46 -4.19
N GLY A 59 -19.90 -12.47 -4.73
CA GLY A 59 -20.14 -12.39 -6.17
C GLY A 59 -19.53 -11.13 -6.79
N TRP A 60 -19.76 -9.98 -6.17
CA TRP A 60 -19.19 -8.72 -6.63
C TRP A 60 -17.66 -8.70 -6.55
N ALA A 61 -17.06 -9.04 -5.41
CA ALA A 61 -15.63 -8.92 -5.19
C ALA A 61 -14.82 -9.95 -5.98
N PHE A 62 -15.23 -11.24 -5.94
CA PHE A 62 -14.40 -12.35 -6.42
C PHE A 62 -14.82 -12.87 -7.80
N ILE A 63 -16.02 -12.53 -8.31
CA ILE A 63 -16.45 -12.89 -9.66
C ILE A 63 -16.38 -11.64 -10.56
N LEU A 64 -17.19 -10.61 -10.30
CA LEU A 64 -17.30 -9.45 -11.18
C LEU A 64 -16.02 -8.60 -11.19
N ASN A 65 -15.42 -8.37 -10.03
CA ASN A 65 -14.21 -7.55 -9.85
C ASN A 65 -12.92 -8.36 -9.64
N SER A 66 -12.92 -9.65 -9.96
CA SER A 66 -11.77 -10.54 -9.76
C SER A 66 -10.48 -10.03 -10.41
N ARG A 67 -10.58 -9.36 -11.55
CA ARG A 67 -9.44 -8.82 -12.31
C ARG A 67 -8.99 -7.41 -11.89
N THR A 68 -9.72 -6.74 -11.01
CA THR A 68 -9.40 -5.36 -10.59
C THR A 68 -7.97 -5.21 -10.06
N PRO A 69 -7.44 -6.11 -9.20
CA PRO A 69 -6.06 -6.01 -8.72
C PRO A 69 -5.01 -6.06 -9.84
N SER A 70 -5.31 -6.77 -10.94
CA SER A 70 -4.41 -6.94 -12.08
C SER A 70 -4.66 -5.93 -13.21
N ARG A 71 -5.57 -4.97 -13.01
CA ARG A 71 -5.93 -3.94 -14.00
C ARG A 71 -5.81 -2.52 -13.45
N GLY A 72 -4.79 -2.29 -12.62
CA GLY A 72 -4.50 -0.97 -12.05
C GLY A 72 -5.30 -0.61 -10.79
N GLY A 73 -6.02 -1.59 -10.20
CA GLY A 73 -6.75 -1.38 -8.94
C GLY A 73 -8.03 -0.56 -9.11
N TYR A 74 -8.43 0.11 -8.04
CA TYR A 74 -9.58 1.03 -8.09
C TYR A 74 -9.23 2.35 -8.77
N PRO A 75 -10.18 2.96 -9.52
CA PRO A 75 -10.04 4.33 -9.99
C PRO A 75 -9.73 5.28 -8.81
N GLN A 76 -8.98 6.35 -9.06
CA GLN A 76 -8.54 7.28 -8.01
C GLN A 76 -9.68 7.84 -7.16
N ALA A 77 -10.86 8.06 -7.76
CA ALA A 77 -12.05 8.52 -7.04
C ALA A 77 -12.47 7.55 -5.92
N LEU A 78 -12.22 6.25 -6.08
CA LEU A 78 -12.55 5.20 -5.12
C LEU A 78 -11.39 4.85 -4.17
N GLN A 79 -10.23 5.49 -4.30
CA GLN A 79 -9.08 5.29 -3.41
C GLN A 79 -9.25 6.09 -2.11
N ILE A 80 -10.29 5.77 -1.34
CA ILE A 80 -10.70 6.50 -0.14
C ILE A 80 -9.64 6.36 0.97
N VAL A 81 -9.10 5.16 1.16
CA VAL A 81 -8.09 4.88 2.19
C VAL A 81 -6.83 5.70 1.97
N ARG A 82 -6.47 5.96 0.72
CA ARG A 82 -5.32 6.79 0.35
C ARG A 82 -5.42 8.21 0.91
N ARG A 83 -6.64 8.73 1.10
CA ARG A 83 -6.92 10.10 1.60
C ARG A 83 -7.07 10.19 3.11
N TRP A 84 -6.90 9.10 3.85
CA TRP A 84 -7.07 9.12 5.30
C TRP A 84 -5.93 9.88 5.98
N ASN A 85 -6.28 10.73 6.95
CA ASN A 85 -5.31 11.43 7.81
C ASN A 85 -4.43 10.49 8.62
N MET A 86 -4.83 9.23 8.78
CA MET A 86 -4.05 8.19 9.40
C MET A 86 -2.63 8.08 8.81
N TRP A 87 -2.47 8.24 7.49
CA TRP A 87 -1.17 8.19 6.83
C TRP A 87 -0.21 9.30 7.29
N ARG A 88 -0.74 10.48 7.66
CA ARG A 88 0.06 11.56 8.23
C ARG A 88 0.63 11.12 9.58
N TYR A 89 -0.21 10.64 10.49
CA TYR A 89 0.25 10.14 11.80
C TYR A 89 1.22 8.98 11.67
N TYR A 90 0.98 8.08 10.72
CA TYR A 90 1.87 6.97 10.42
C TYR A 90 3.24 7.45 9.93
N CYS A 91 3.30 8.38 8.98
CA CYS A 91 4.55 8.94 8.47
C CYS A 91 5.29 9.77 9.52
N ASP A 92 4.56 10.52 10.36
CA ASP A 92 5.15 11.31 11.44
C ASP A 92 5.78 10.42 12.53
N TYR A 93 5.21 9.23 12.78
CA TYR A 93 5.78 8.27 13.73
C TYR A 93 7.17 7.78 13.33
N PHE A 94 7.35 7.44 12.04
CA PHE A 94 8.59 6.93 11.48
C PHE A 94 9.48 7.99 10.84
N PRO A 95 9.27 9.28 11.04
CA PRO A 95 9.63 10.48 10.26
C PRO A 95 9.91 10.19 8.77
N ILE A 96 8.95 9.54 8.10
CA ILE A 96 9.06 9.20 6.68
C ILE A 96 8.90 10.47 5.86
N GLN A 97 9.88 10.73 4.99
CA GLN A 97 9.87 11.87 4.07
C GLN A 97 10.18 11.39 2.65
N SER A 98 9.53 12.01 1.68
CA SER A 98 9.85 11.84 0.27
C SER A 98 10.68 13.03 -0.20
N VAL A 99 11.86 12.78 -0.75
CA VAL A 99 12.73 13.81 -1.33
C VAL A 99 12.78 13.60 -2.83
N LYS A 100 12.30 14.60 -3.59
CA LYS A 100 12.35 14.59 -5.04
C LYS A 100 13.71 15.09 -5.50
N THR A 101 14.40 14.33 -6.32
CA THR A 101 15.71 14.68 -6.87
C THR A 101 15.67 15.05 -8.35
N THR A 102 14.59 14.68 -9.06
CA THR A 102 14.40 15.03 -10.48
C THR A 102 12.92 15.14 -10.80
N ASP A 103 12.58 15.86 -11.87
CA ASP A 103 11.25 15.90 -12.43
C ASP A 103 10.99 14.68 -13.31
N LEU A 104 9.73 14.26 -13.37
CA LEU A 104 9.25 13.18 -14.23
C LEU A 104 8.24 13.75 -15.22
N ASP A 105 8.36 13.36 -16.50
CA ASP A 105 7.39 13.77 -17.52
C ASP A 105 6.09 12.95 -17.35
N PRO A 106 4.92 13.58 -17.12
CA PRO A 106 3.66 12.87 -16.99
C PRO A 106 3.18 12.20 -18.30
N LYS A 107 3.88 12.38 -19.41
CA LYS A 107 3.62 11.68 -20.67
C LYS A 107 4.20 10.26 -20.69
N ASP A 108 5.13 9.95 -19.80
CA ASP A 108 5.79 8.67 -19.71
C ASP A 108 5.23 7.83 -18.55
N ASN A 109 5.49 6.52 -18.60
CA ASN A 109 5.19 5.58 -17.53
C ASN A 109 6.48 5.12 -16.86
N TYR A 110 6.43 4.80 -15.55
CA TYR A 110 7.64 4.58 -14.77
C TYR A 110 7.60 3.29 -13.96
N ILE A 111 8.76 2.67 -13.78
CA ILE A 111 8.98 1.61 -12.81
C ILE A 111 9.87 2.18 -11.70
N PHE A 112 9.31 2.34 -10.49
CA PHE A 112 10.07 2.69 -9.30
C PHE A 112 10.52 1.42 -8.59
N CYS A 113 11.82 1.27 -8.46
CA CYS A 113 12.42 0.18 -7.69
C CYS A 113 12.68 0.67 -6.26
N TYR A 114 11.90 0.18 -5.32
CA TYR A 114 12.00 0.58 -3.92
C TYR A 114 12.94 -0.35 -3.15
N HIS A 115 13.89 0.23 -2.43
CA HIS A 115 14.87 -0.43 -1.58
C HIS A 115 15.14 0.36 -0.30
N PRO A 116 15.50 -0.32 0.82
CA PRO A 116 15.37 -1.76 1.06
C PRO A 116 13.90 -2.17 1.29
N HIS A 117 13.62 -3.47 1.21
CA HIS A 117 12.28 -4.00 1.51
C HIS A 117 11.90 -3.75 2.97
N GLY A 118 12.86 -3.88 3.90
CA GLY A 118 12.54 -3.93 5.33
C GLY A 118 11.66 -5.15 5.67
N ILE A 119 11.17 -5.25 6.90
CA ILE A 119 10.35 -6.42 7.31
C ILE A 119 8.97 -6.37 6.64
N MET A 120 8.30 -5.21 6.64
CA MET A 120 6.91 -5.04 6.21
C MET A 120 6.73 -4.03 5.07
N GLY A 121 7.81 -3.50 4.49
CA GLY A 121 7.72 -2.45 3.50
C GLY A 121 7.09 -1.14 4.02
N LEU A 122 7.28 -0.82 5.30
CA LEU A 122 6.63 0.30 5.98
C LEU A 122 6.90 1.64 5.28
N GLY A 123 8.12 1.86 4.82
CA GLY A 123 8.48 3.07 4.10
C GLY A 123 7.78 3.17 2.73
N ALA A 124 7.63 2.06 2.01
CA ALA A 124 6.89 2.03 0.76
C ALA A 124 5.39 2.32 0.99
N GLN A 125 4.80 1.73 2.04
CA GLN A 125 3.42 2.01 2.41
C GLN A 125 3.21 3.50 2.74
N GLY A 126 4.05 4.09 3.60
CA GLY A 126 3.96 5.49 3.97
C GLY A 126 4.09 6.45 2.79
N ASN A 127 4.96 6.12 1.82
CA ASN A 127 5.17 6.98 0.65
C ASN A 127 4.10 6.81 -0.44
N PHE A 128 3.54 5.62 -0.64
CA PHE A 128 2.75 5.33 -1.84
C PHE A 128 1.31 4.89 -1.57
N CYS A 129 0.95 4.46 -0.35
CA CYS A 129 -0.44 4.14 0.02
C CYS A 129 -1.25 5.34 0.50
N GLY A 130 -0.62 6.50 0.66
CA GLY A 130 -1.26 7.75 1.10
C GLY A 130 -0.63 8.98 0.46
N GLU A 131 -1.17 10.14 0.80
CA GLU A 131 -0.65 11.44 0.34
C GLU A 131 0.17 12.19 1.40
N ALA A 132 0.49 11.53 2.52
CA ALA A 132 1.16 12.16 3.66
C ALA A 132 2.56 12.71 3.33
N THR A 133 3.27 12.08 2.39
CA THR A 133 4.60 12.54 1.94
C THR A 133 4.54 13.51 0.75
N GLY A 134 3.34 13.87 0.28
CA GLY A 134 3.11 14.82 -0.81
C GLY A 134 3.52 14.27 -2.18
N PHE A 135 3.28 12.98 -2.46
CA PHE A 135 3.67 12.39 -3.73
C PHE A 135 3.02 13.09 -4.93
N SER A 136 1.70 13.29 -4.88
CA SER A 136 0.95 13.92 -5.99
C SER A 136 1.33 15.37 -6.23
N GLU A 137 1.76 16.10 -5.19
CA GLU A 137 2.25 17.48 -5.31
C GLU A 137 3.67 17.52 -5.91
N LYS A 138 4.52 16.56 -5.55
CA LYS A 138 5.90 16.46 -6.03
C LYS A 138 5.99 15.96 -7.45
N PHE A 139 5.09 15.07 -7.85
CA PHE A 139 5.05 14.45 -9.17
C PHE A 139 3.66 14.65 -9.81
N PRO A 140 3.30 15.90 -10.20
CA PRO A 140 2.00 16.18 -10.77
C PRO A 140 1.77 15.40 -12.07
N GLY A 141 0.61 14.75 -12.16
CA GLY A 141 0.26 13.92 -13.31
C GLY A 141 0.84 12.49 -13.29
N ILE A 142 1.61 12.12 -12.24
CA ILE A 142 2.09 10.74 -12.05
C ILE A 142 1.24 10.03 -11.00
N TYR A 143 0.71 8.86 -11.35
CA TYR A 143 -0.17 8.05 -10.51
C TYR A 143 0.56 6.80 -10.00
N PRO A 144 0.89 6.70 -8.70
CA PRO A 144 1.63 5.59 -8.16
C PRO A 144 0.73 4.39 -7.89
N HIS A 145 1.18 3.20 -8.29
CA HIS A 145 0.59 1.90 -7.99
C HIS A 145 1.61 1.08 -7.19
N LEU A 146 1.48 1.05 -5.86
CA LEU A 146 2.30 0.16 -5.05
C LEU A 146 1.90 -1.28 -5.30
N LEU A 147 2.87 -2.16 -5.51
CA LEU A 147 2.59 -3.55 -5.84
C LEU A 147 2.77 -4.47 -4.64
N THR A 148 1.87 -5.44 -4.51
CA THR A 148 1.93 -6.49 -3.50
C THR A 148 1.57 -7.86 -4.10
N LEU A 149 1.77 -8.92 -3.31
CA LEU A 149 1.45 -10.29 -3.73
C LEU A 149 -0.04 -10.44 -4.05
N SER A 150 -0.34 -11.14 -5.15
CA SER A 150 -1.71 -11.39 -5.62
C SER A 150 -2.59 -12.07 -4.58
N MET A 151 -1.98 -12.93 -3.74
CA MET A 151 -2.70 -13.62 -2.67
C MET A 151 -3.38 -12.68 -1.66
N ASN A 152 -2.87 -11.47 -1.47
CA ASN A 152 -3.45 -10.47 -0.57
C ASN A 152 -4.84 -10.00 -1.03
N PHE A 153 -5.14 -10.16 -2.32
CA PHE A 153 -6.45 -9.80 -2.90
C PHE A 153 -7.47 -10.93 -2.82
N ASN A 154 -7.12 -12.10 -2.27
CA ASN A 154 -8.04 -13.21 -2.01
C ASN A 154 -8.67 -13.15 -0.61
N VAL A 155 -8.30 -12.16 0.19
CA VAL A 155 -8.80 -12.00 1.56
C VAL A 155 -9.95 -11.01 1.58
N PRO A 156 -11.17 -11.42 2.02
CA PRO A 156 -12.33 -10.55 2.11
C PRO A 156 -12.06 -9.30 2.95
N PHE A 157 -12.60 -8.16 2.56
CA PHE A 157 -12.47 -6.83 3.15
C PHE A 157 -11.05 -6.23 3.13
N ILE A 158 -10.00 -7.06 3.34
CA ILE A 158 -8.60 -6.64 3.19
C ILE A 158 -8.30 -6.28 1.74
N ARG A 159 -8.86 -7.03 0.79
CA ARG A 159 -8.80 -6.75 -0.63
C ARG A 159 -9.29 -5.33 -0.94
N GLU A 160 -10.46 -4.95 -0.43
CA GLU A 160 -11.06 -3.63 -0.66
C GLU A 160 -10.26 -2.52 0.00
N TYR A 161 -9.78 -2.75 1.22
CA TYR A 161 -8.86 -1.85 1.91
C TYR A 161 -7.61 -1.60 1.07
N THR A 162 -6.95 -2.68 0.63
CA THR A 162 -5.71 -2.64 -0.15
C THR A 162 -5.90 -1.91 -1.49
N LEU A 163 -6.98 -2.23 -2.23
CA LEU A 163 -7.33 -1.54 -3.47
C LEU A 163 -7.66 -0.06 -3.25
N SER A 164 -8.34 0.28 -2.13
CA SER A 164 -8.65 1.67 -1.77
C SER A 164 -7.43 2.46 -1.30
N ALA A 165 -6.33 1.81 -0.97
CA ALA A 165 -5.03 2.42 -0.73
C ALA A 165 -4.18 2.56 -2.01
N GLY A 166 -4.73 2.21 -3.19
CA GLY A 166 -4.02 2.31 -4.47
C GLY A 166 -3.00 1.20 -4.72
N VAL A 167 -3.14 0.07 -4.03
CA VAL A 167 -2.22 -1.06 -4.17
C VAL A 167 -2.75 -2.05 -5.20
N CYS A 168 -1.86 -2.58 -6.04
CA CYS A 168 -2.16 -3.50 -7.13
C CYS A 168 -1.37 -4.82 -7.02
N SER A 169 -1.70 -5.79 -7.87
CA SER A 169 -0.98 -7.06 -7.96
C SER A 169 0.41 -6.88 -8.58
N VAL A 170 1.41 -7.59 -8.03
CA VAL A 170 2.78 -7.63 -8.56
C VAL A 170 2.96 -8.58 -9.74
N ASP A 171 1.89 -9.25 -10.19
CA ASP A 171 1.96 -10.17 -11.31
C ASP A 171 2.42 -9.45 -12.60
N LYS A 172 3.21 -10.15 -13.41
CA LYS A 172 3.74 -9.62 -14.67
C LYS A 172 2.65 -8.98 -15.53
N GLY A 173 1.52 -9.67 -15.70
CA GLY A 173 0.40 -9.16 -16.50
C GLY A 173 -0.25 -7.90 -15.91
N SER A 174 -0.22 -7.71 -14.59
CA SER A 174 -0.67 -6.48 -13.94
C SER A 174 0.25 -5.31 -14.25
N ILE A 175 1.56 -5.53 -14.14
CA ILE A 175 2.58 -4.50 -14.44
C ILE A 175 2.48 -4.09 -15.91
N GLU A 176 2.44 -5.06 -16.83
CA GLU A 176 2.29 -4.80 -18.25
C GLU A 176 1.00 -4.03 -18.56
N TYR A 177 -0.12 -4.39 -17.91
CA TYR A 177 -1.38 -3.69 -18.09
C TYR A 177 -1.29 -2.22 -17.64
N ILE A 178 -0.72 -1.96 -16.47
CA ILE A 178 -0.56 -0.59 -15.95
C ILE A 178 0.32 0.24 -16.89
N LEU A 179 1.46 -0.32 -17.32
CA LEU A 179 2.43 0.40 -18.14
C LEU A 179 1.98 0.61 -19.60
N THR A 180 1.12 -0.26 -20.15
CA THR A 180 0.82 -0.23 -21.60
C THR A 180 -0.65 0.02 -21.94
N LYS A 181 -1.59 -0.14 -21.00
CA LYS A 181 -3.04 -0.08 -21.27
C LYS A 181 -3.78 1.02 -20.54
N MET A 182 -3.19 1.62 -19.50
CA MET A 182 -3.84 2.65 -18.72
C MET A 182 -3.58 4.07 -19.26
N GLY A 183 -2.68 4.21 -20.22
CA GLY A 183 -2.27 5.53 -20.75
C GLY A 183 -1.02 6.05 -20.07
N PRO A 184 -0.66 7.33 -20.31
CA PRO A 184 0.52 7.96 -19.73
C PRO A 184 0.34 8.36 -18.26
N GLY A 185 1.45 8.62 -17.59
CA GLY A 185 1.49 9.13 -16.23
C GLY A 185 1.27 8.07 -15.15
N HIS A 186 1.36 6.79 -15.49
CA HIS A 186 1.25 5.74 -14.49
C HIS A 186 2.64 5.23 -14.06
N SER A 187 2.78 4.97 -12.76
CA SER A 187 4.01 4.39 -12.22
C SER A 187 3.71 3.17 -11.37
N VAL A 188 4.49 2.11 -11.56
CA VAL A 188 4.46 0.92 -10.71
C VAL A 188 5.61 0.97 -9.72
N ILE A 189 5.32 0.72 -8.45
CA ILE A 189 6.32 0.69 -7.39
C ILE A 189 6.56 -0.76 -6.97
N ILE A 190 7.74 -1.28 -7.28
CA ILE A 190 8.15 -2.64 -6.98
C ILE A 190 9.10 -2.61 -5.79
N VAL A 191 8.73 -3.30 -4.70
CA VAL A 191 9.64 -3.53 -3.56
C VAL A 191 10.48 -4.75 -3.91
N VAL A 192 11.63 -4.51 -4.57
CA VAL A 192 12.37 -5.50 -5.35
C VAL A 192 12.92 -6.66 -4.51
N GLY A 193 13.41 -6.39 -3.29
CA GLY A 193 14.05 -7.39 -2.43
C GLY A 193 13.16 -8.57 -2.04
N GLY A 194 11.86 -8.30 -1.83
CA GLY A 194 10.89 -9.31 -1.43
C GLY A 194 11.20 -9.95 -0.08
N ALA A 195 10.60 -11.10 0.19
CA ALA A 195 10.73 -11.82 1.46
C ALA A 195 12.18 -12.18 1.82
N ALA A 196 13.03 -12.45 0.84
CA ALA A 196 14.44 -12.79 1.09
C ALA A 196 15.19 -11.59 1.74
N GLU A 197 14.94 -10.36 1.27
CA GLU A 197 15.54 -9.16 1.84
C GLU A 197 14.89 -8.80 3.20
N ALA A 198 13.59 -9.06 3.35
CA ALA A 198 12.89 -8.85 4.61
C ALA A 198 13.48 -9.71 5.75
N LEU A 199 13.84 -10.97 5.49
CA LEU A 199 14.46 -11.87 6.46
C LEU A 199 15.90 -11.46 6.85
N GLU A 200 16.59 -10.71 5.99
CA GLU A 200 17.94 -10.19 6.23
C GLU A 200 17.94 -8.79 6.87
N ALA A 201 16.75 -8.17 7.06
CA ALA A 201 16.63 -6.83 7.60
C ALA A 201 17.13 -6.78 9.06
N ARG A 202 18.19 -5.98 9.30
CA ARG A 202 18.79 -5.79 10.63
C ARG A 202 19.10 -4.30 10.84
N PRO A 203 18.93 -3.79 12.08
CA PRO A 203 19.33 -2.42 12.41
C PRO A 203 20.81 -2.18 12.07
N GLY A 204 21.09 -1.03 11.44
CA GLY A 204 22.47 -0.63 11.10
C GLY A 204 23.08 -1.35 9.90
N SER A 205 22.34 -2.24 9.21
CA SER A 205 22.83 -2.97 8.04
C SER A 205 21.85 -2.79 6.88
N VAL A 206 22.38 -2.45 5.70
CA VAL A 206 21.62 -2.41 4.45
C VAL A 206 22.17 -3.47 3.51
N LYS A 207 21.50 -4.62 3.46
CA LYS A 207 21.84 -5.71 2.54
C LYS A 207 20.72 -5.84 1.51
N LEU A 208 21.06 -5.64 0.25
CA LEU A 208 20.09 -5.68 -0.85
C LEU A 208 20.16 -6.99 -1.61
N THR A 209 19.00 -7.52 -1.97
CA THR A 209 18.87 -8.72 -2.82
C THR A 209 18.53 -8.31 -4.25
N LEU A 210 19.55 -7.87 -5.02
CA LEU A 210 19.37 -7.34 -6.37
C LEU A 210 19.87 -8.28 -7.46
N LYS A 211 21.00 -8.95 -7.24
CA LYS A 211 21.72 -9.72 -8.27
C LYS A 211 20.86 -10.76 -8.98
N GLU A 212 19.94 -11.36 -8.24
CA GLU A 212 19.04 -12.40 -8.76
C GLU A 212 17.67 -11.87 -9.20
N ARG A 213 17.36 -10.61 -8.89
CA ARG A 213 16.07 -9.96 -9.18
C ARG A 213 16.10 -9.26 -10.54
N LYS A 214 16.09 -10.02 -11.63
CA LYS A 214 16.18 -9.49 -13.01
C LYS A 214 14.82 -9.23 -13.67
N GLY A 215 13.72 -9.65 -13.04
CA GLY A 215 12.36 -9.60 -13.62
C GLY A 215 11.92 -8.18 -13.96
N PHE A 216 12.13 -7.22 -13.06
CA PHE A 216 11.74 -5.83 -13.28
C PHE A 216 12.54 -5.16 -14.40
N ILE A 217 13.84 -5.50 -14.56
CA ILE A 217 14.67 -5.02 -15.65
C ILE A 217 14.13 -5.54 -17.00
N LYS A 218 13.78 -6.84 -17.06
CA LYS A 218 13.18 -7.40 -18.28
C LYS A 218 11.85 -6.71 -18.62
N LEU A 219 11.04 -6.41 -17.63
CA LEU A 219 9.78 -5.67 -17.82
C LEU A 219 10.02 -4.25 -18.32
N ALA A 220 11.00 -3.53 -17.77
CA ALA A 220 11.37 -2.20 -18.24
C ALA A 220 11.80 -2.24 -19.71
N LEU A 221 12.73 -3.15 -20.05
CA LEU A 221 13.24 -3.27 -21.42
C LEU A 221 12.19 -3.74 -22.45
N SER A 222 11.18 -4.51 -22.02
CA SER A 222 10.15 -5.02 -22.96
C SER A 222 8.97 -4.07 -23.13
N ASN A 223 8.84 -3.06 -22.30
CA ASN A 223 7.72 -2.10 -22.37
C ASN A 223 8.15 -0.66 -22.72
N GLY A 224 9.41 -0.47 -23.14
CA GLY A 224 9.99 0.81 -23.52
C GLY A 224 10.91 1.33 -22.46
#